data_d4ede6ec3eb74dfaf00c0073650d1b83
#
_entry.id   d4ede6ec3eb74dfaf00c0073650d1b83
#
_cell.length_a   1.000
_cell.length_b   1.000
_cell.length_c   1.000
_cell.angle_alpha   90.00
_cell.angle_beta   90.00
_cell.angle_gamma   90.00
#
_symmetry.space_group_name_H-M   'P 1'
#
loop_
_entity.id
_entity.type
_entity.pdbx_description
1 polymer ?
#
loop_
_entity_poly.entity_id
_entity_poly.type
_entity_poly.pdbx_seq_one_letter_code
_entity_poly.pdbx_strand_id
1 'polypeptide(L)'
;MSLEENKAIVRKLIEAFNKHDLSILDELMGFDYFDHRHQLRGLRNYKQLLTMIFNAFPDYHETLEDIIAEGDKVWIRDTVTGTHKGEYRGLAPTGKKIKGEMVAILRIVDGQVVEGWEVSDMLHALKRIGVIEYTEKGKKLFPTDVS
;
A
#
# COMPACT_ATOMS: atom_id res chain seq x y z
N MET A 1 6.44 -24.10 5.20
CA MET A 1 6.69 -23.02 6.19
C MET A 1 5.48 -22.90 7.11
N SER A 2 5.71 -22.56 8.36
CA SER A 2 4.64 -22.36 9.33
C SER A 2 3.89 -21.05 9.08
N LEU A 3 2.69 -20.92 9.64
CA LEU A 3 1.91 -19.69 9.58
C LEU A 3 2.65 -18.52 10.24
N GLU A 4 3.39 -18.77 11.33
CA GLU A 4 4.18 -17.75 12.01
C GLU A 4 5.39 -17.30 11.19
N GLU A 5 6.05 -18.21 10.46
CA GLU A 5 7.10 -17.84 9.51
C GLU A 5 6.56 -16.97 8.37
N ASN A 6 5.40 -17.32 7.82
CA ASN A 6 4.75 -16.51 6.79
C ASN A 6 4.38 -15.11 7.29
N LYS A 7 3.84 -15.00 8.51
CA LYS A 7 3.58 -13.69 9.13
C LYS A 7 4.88 -12.89 9.35
N ALA A 8 5.96 -13.56 9.74
CA ALA A 8 7.25 -12.90 9.95
C ALA A 8 7.80 -12.28 8.65
N ILE A 9 7.62 -12.95 7.50
CA ILE A 9 8.00 -12.43 6.18
C ILE A 9 7.22 -11.15 5.89
N VAL A 10 5.91 -11.15 6.13
CA VAL A 10 5.06 -9.98 5.89
C VAL A 10 5.43 -8.81 6.80
N ARG A 11 5.75 -9.07 8.08
CA ARG A 11 6.24 -8.02 8.99
C ARG A 11 7.53 -7.38 8.50
N LYS A 12 8.48 -8.19 8.00
CA LYS A 12 9.72 -7.68 7.40
C LYS A 12 9.46 -6.85 6.14
N LEU A 13 8.48 -7.26 5.33
CA LEU A 13 8.08 -6.52 4.14
C LEU A 13 7.55 -5.12 4.50
N ILE A 14 6.65 -5.02 5.47
CA ILE A 14 6.12 -3.73 5.96
C ILE A 14 7.25 -2.88 6.55
N GLU A 15 8.15 -3.47 7.30
CA GLU A 15 9.32 -2.76 7.83
C GLU A 15 10.20 -2.19 6.71
N ALA A 16 10.42 -2.96 5.64
CA ALA A 16 11.16 -2.51 4.45
C ALA A 16 10.46 -1.31 3.78
N PHE A 17 9.14 -1.36 3.63
CA PHE A 17 8.37 -0.23 3.10
C PHE A 17 8.52 1.02 3.97
N ASN A 18 8.42 0.88 5.28
CA ASN A 18 8.56 2.00 6.22
C ASN A 18 9.97 2.61 6.23
N LYS A 19 10.99 1.82 5.94
CA LYS A 19 12.37 2.29 5.78
C LYS A 19 12.67 2.77 4.36
N HIS A 20 11.73 2.61 3.43
CA HIS A 20 11.92 2.82 1.99
C HIS A 20 13.10 2.02 1.43
N ASP A 21 13.38 0.86 2.03
CA ASP A 21 14.47 -0.04 1.61
C ASP A 21 13.95 -1.05 0.59
N LEU A 22 14.14 -0.72 -0.69
CA LEU A 22 13.73 -1.59 -1.78
C LEU A 22 14.73 -2.73 -2.05
N SER A 23 15.94 -2.68 -1.47
CA SER A 23 16.99 -3.68 -1.73
C SER A 23 16.63 -5.05 -1.15
N ILE A 24 16.02 -5.08 0.03
CA ILE A 24 15.64 -6.34 0.69
C ILE A 24 14.44 -7.04 0.00
N LEU A 25 13.73 -6.36 -0.89
CA LEU A 25 12.58 -6.95 -1.57
C LEU A 25 12.98 -8.13 -2.48
N ASP A 26 14.22 -8.17 -2.95
CA ASP A 26 14.70 -9.31 -3.74
C ASP A 26 14.76 -10.63 -2.94
N GLU A 27 14.88 -10.52 -1.61
CA GLU A 27 14.82 -11.67 -0.70
C GLU A 27 13.38 -12.02 -0.30
N LEU A 28 12.56 -11.01 -0.07
CA LEU A 28 11.21 -11.18 0.50
C LEU A 28 10.13 -11.46 -0.53
N MET A 29 10.36 -11.11 -1.80
CA MET A 29 9.37 -11.20 -2.87
C MET A 29 9.89 -11.98 -4.06
N GLY A 30 8.99 -12.71 -4.72
CA GLY A 30 9.32 -13.45 -5.93
C GLY A 30 9.64 -12.52 -7.11
N PHE A 31 10.58 -12.96 -7.95
CA PHE A 31 10.97 -12.23 -9.18
C PHE A 31 9.76 -11.88 -10.06
N ASP A 32 8.80 -12.79 -10.18
CA ASP A 32 7.60 -12.64 -11.01
C ASP A 32 6.36 -12.24 -10.18
N TYR A 33 6.56 -11.50 -9.08
CA TYR A 33 5.48 -11.03 -8.21
C TYR A 33 4.33 -10.40 -9.03
N PHE A 34 3.09 -10.74 -8.68
CA PHE A 34 1.91 -10.16 -9.31
C PHE A 34 1.08 -9.34 -8.34
N ASP A 35 0.96 -8.06 -8.62
CA ASP A 35 0.11 -7.11 -7.91
C ASP A 35 -1.24 -7.01 -8.62
N HIS A 36 -2.27 -7.58 -8.00
CA HIS A 36 -3.63 -7.58 -8.56
C HIS A 36 -4.28 -6.19 -8.57
N ARG A 37 -3.95 -5.35 -7.60
CA ARG A 37 -4.54 -4.00 -7.54
C ARG A 37 -4.17 -3.16 -8.75
N HIS A 38 -2.89 -3.16 -9.11
CA HIS A 38 -2.38 -2.35 -10.22
C HIS A 38 -2.24 -3.13 -11.53
N GLN A 39 -2.63 -4.43 -11.54
CA GLN A 39 -2.44 -5.35 -12.66
C GLN A 39 -1.00 -5.34 -13.16
N LEU A 40 -0.07 -5.42 -12.23
CA LEU A 40 1.35 -5.25 -12.46
C LEU A 40 2.11 -6.54 -12.17
N ARG A 41 2.89 -7.02 -13.15
CA ARG A 41 3.70 -8.22 -13.02
C ARG A 41 5.19 -7.87 -13.00
N GLY A 42 5.92 -8.58 -12.17
CA GLY A 42 7.37 -8.48 -12.01
C GLY A 42 7.79 -7.55 -10.88
N LEU A 43 8.70 -8.04 -10.04
CA LEU A 43 9.21 -7.29 -8.89
C LEU A 43 9.87 -5.97 -9.30
N ARG A 44 10.57 -5.95 -10.43
CA ARG A 44 11.17 -4.73 -10.97
C ARG A 44 10.14 -3.62 -11.19
N ASN A 45 9.02 -3.97 -11.82
CA ASN A 45 7.94 -3.01 -12.09
C ASN A 45 7.28 -2.55 -10.79
N TYR A 46 7.11 -3.46 -9.83
CA TYR A 46 6.58 -3.12 -8.51
C TYR A 46 7.51 -2.17 -7.74
N LYS A 47 8.82 -2.38 -7.79
CA LYS A 47 9.80 -1.44 -7.20
C LYS A 47 9.73 -0.04 -7.83
N GLN A 48 9.48 0.06 -9.14
CA GLN A 48 9.28 1.35 -9.80
C GLN A 48 8.03 2.06 -9.29
N LEU A 49 6.93 1.33 -9.09
CA LEU A 49 5.70 1.84 -8.49
C LEU A 49 5.96 2.36 -7.06
N LEU A 50 6.64 1.58 -6.23
CA LEU A 50 6.98 1.98 -4.86
C LEU A 50 7.88 3.22 -4.83
N THR A 51 8.87 3.30 -5.71
CA THR A 51 9.73 4.48 -5.84
C THR A 51 8.91 5.73 -6.14
N MET A 52 7.96 5.63 -7.05
CA MET A 52 7.05 6.75 -7.37
C MET A 52 6.21 7.16 -6.15
N ILE A 53 5.69 6.20 -5.41
CA ILE A 53 4.90 6.46 -4.20
C ILE A 53 5.75 7.13 -3.12
N PHE A 54 6.94 6.62 -2.85
CA PHE A 54 7.83 7.16 -1.82
C PHE A 54 8.39 8.53 -2.19
N ASN A 55 8.59 8.82 -3.47
CA ASN A 55 8.96 10.17 -3.92
C ASN A 55 7.82 11.17 -3.74
N ALA A 56 6.58 10.74 -3.99
CA ALA A 56 5.40 11.59 -3.77
C ALA A 56 5.07 11.79 -2.29
N PHE A 57 5.31 10.76 -1.48
CA PHE A 57 5.04 10.72 -0.03
C PHE A 57 6.32 10.29 0.72
N PRO A 58 7.29 11.20 0.93
CA PRO A 58 8.58 10.83 1.55
C PRO A 58 8.47 10.31 2.98
N ASP A 59 7.39 10.65 3.69
CA ASP A 59 7.06 10.18 5.03
C ASP A 59 6.03 9.04 5.03
N TYR A 60 5.87 8.34 3.89
CA TYR A 60 5.00 7.17 3.79
C TYR A 60 5.27 6.19 4.93
N HIS A 61 4.20 5.77 5.62
CA HIS A 61 4.29 4.84 6.73
C HIS A 61 3.05 3.94 6.79
N GLU A 62 3.29 2.65 6.99
CA GLU A 62 2.26 1.66 7.28
C GLU A 62 2.34 1.22 8.72
N THR A 63 1.23 1.29 9.44
CA THR A 63 1.08 0.72 10.78
C THR A 63 0.26 -0.55 10.67
N LEU A 64 0.88 -1.70 10.96
CA LEU A 64 0.20 -2.99 10.98
C LEU A 64 -0.75 -3.06 12.18
N GLU A 65 -2.05 -3.10 11.90
CA GLU A 65 -3.10 -3.18 12.91
C GLU A 65 -3.47 -4.64 13.23
N ASP A 66 -3.69 -5.46 12.19
CA ASP A 66 -4.05 -6.87 12.31
C ASP A 66 -3.26 -7.71 11.32
N ILE A 67 -2.94 -8.94 11.73
CA ILE A 67 -2.33 -9.95 10.87
C ILE A 67 -2.84 -11.34 11.22
N ILE A 68 -3.34 -12.04 10.22
CA ILE A 68 -3.75 -13.45 10.33
C ILE A 68 -3.17 -14.24 9.17
N ALA A 69 -3.04 -15.54 9.33
CA ALA A 69 -2.54 -16.42 8.28
C ALA A 69 -3.32 -17.72 8.25
N GLU A 70 -3.56 -18.23 7.06
CA GLU A 70 -4.14 -19.54 6.79
C GLU A 70 -3.60 -20.08 5.48
N GLY A 71 -3.20 -21.35 5.47
CA GLY A 71 -2.58 -21.95 4.29
C GLY A 71 -1.32 -21.19 3.85
N ASP A 72 -1.26 -20.80 2.60
CA ASP A 72 -0.16 -20.05 2.01
C ASP A 72 -0.41 -18.52 1.99
N LYS A 73 -1.47 -18.04 2.64
CA LYS A 73 -1.88 -16.65 2.62
C LYS A 73 -1.77 -15.98 3.98
N VAL A 74 -1.34 -14.73 3.94
CA VAL A 74 -1.32 -13.82 5.10
C VAL A 74 -2.23 -12.63 4.79
N TRP A 75 -3.13 -12.32 5.71
CA TRP A 75 -4.06 -11.20 5.63
C TRP A 75 -3.63 -10.13 6.61
N ILE A 76 -3.60 -8.90 6.17
CA ILE A 76 -3.23 -7.74 7.00
C ILE A 76 -4.27 -6.65 6.89
N ARG A 77 -4.40 -5.86 7.95
CA ARG A 77 -5.07 -4.57 7.95
C ARG A 77 -4.09 -3.55 8.47
N ASP A 78 -3.85 -2.52 7.66
CA ASP A 78 -2.88 -1.47 7.95
C ASP A 78 -3.55 -0.10 7.98
N THR A 79 -2.96 0.82 8.73
CA THR A 79 -3.18 2.25 8.59
C THR A 79 -2.01 2.85 7.82
N VAL A 80 -2.31 3.50 6.70
CA VAL A 80 -1.32 4.17 5.85
C VAL A 80 -1.40 5.66 6.06
N THR A 81 -0.26 6.31 6.27
CA THR A 81 -0.13 7.76 6.40
C THR A 81 0.96 8.29 5.48
N GLY A 82 0.84 9.55 5.09
CA GLY A 82 1.84 10.24 4.29
C GLY A 82 1.47 11.68 4.04
N THR A 83 2.46 12.48 3.61
CA THR A 83 2.28 13.87 3.22
C THR A 83 2.65 14.02 1.75
N HIS A 84 1.75 14.60 0.95
CA HIS A 84 1.95 14.80 -0.49
C HIS A 84 2.94 15.94 -0.73
N LYS A 85 4.23 15.61 -0.75
CA LYS A 85 5.35 16.57 -0.91
C LYS A 85 6.04 16.48 -2.26
N GLY A 86 5.83 15.43 -3.03
CA GLY A 86 6.38 15.25 -4.36
C GLY A 86 5.27 15.10 -5.40
N GLU A 87 5.64 15.25 -6.68
CA GLU A 87 4.71 14.99 -7.76
C GLU A 87 4.22 13.55 -7.76
N TYR A 88 2.93 13.34 -8.00
CA TYR A 88 2.33 12.04 -8.16
C TYR A 88 1.51 11.99 -9.45
N ARG A 89 1.98 11.24 -10.45
CA ARG A 89 1.30 11.05 -11.75
C ARG A 89 0.84 12.35 -12.41
N GLY A 90 1.71 13.36 -12.43
CA GLY A 90 1.42 14.68 -12.99
C GLY A 90 0.72 15.65 -12.04
N LEU A 91 0.31 15.19 -10.85
CA LEU A 91 -0.28 16.05 -9.84
C LEU A 91 0.83 16.72 -9.02
N ALA A 92 0.86 18.05 -9.04
CA ALA A 92 1.79 18.84 -8.25
C ALA A 92 1.59 18.60 -6.74
N PRO A 93 2.65 18.65 -5.93
CA PRO A 93 2.55 18.44 -4.49
C PRO A 93 1.62 19.46 -3.83
N THR A 94 0.73 18.97 -2.98
CA THR A 94 -0.27 19.79 -2.27
C THR A 94 0.13 20.14 -0.84
N GLY A 95 1.13 19.44 -0.28
CA GLY A 95 1.51 19.53 1.13
C GLY A 95 0.51 18.92 2.11
N LYS A 96 -0.56 18.32 1.61
CA LYS A 96 -1.63 17.75 2.46
C LYS A 96 -1.26 16.36 2.97
N LYS A 97 -1.66 16.09 4.21
CA LYS A 97 -1.52 14.76 4.83
C LYS A 97 -2.69 13.88 4.42
N ILE A 98 -2.38 12.62 4.13
CA ILE A 98 -3.36 11.57 3.91
C ILE A 98 -3.26 10.52 5.02
N LYS A 99 -4.40 9.90 5.32
CA LYS A 99 -4.51 8.74 6.20
C LYS A 99 -5.62 7.86 5.67
N GLY A 100 -5.37 6.57 5.55
CA GLY A 100 -6.36 5.61 5.08
C GLY A 100 -6.11 4.22 5.64
N GLU A 101 -7.13 3.39 5.61
CA GLU A 101 -7.02 1.97 5.92
C GLU A 101 -6.80 1.18 4.63
N MET A 102 -6.02 0.12 4.77
CA MET A 102 -5.72 -0.82 3.71
C MET A 102 -5.89 -2.24 4.23
N VAL A 103 -6.48 -3.10 3.42
CA VAL A 103 -6.52 -4.54 3.65
C VAL A 103 -5.79 -5.20 2.49
N ALA A 104 -4.84 -6.07 2.81
CA ALA A 104 -4.11 -6.82 1.80
C ALA A 104 -4.09 -8.31 2.11
N ILE A 105 -4.02 -9.11 1.06
CA ILE A 105 -3.82 -10.56 1.11
C ILE A 105 -2.55 -10.85 0.34
N LEU A 106 -1.61 -11.51 1.00
CA LEU A 106 -0.32 -11.85 0.41
C LEU A 106 -0.17 -13.36 0.36
N ARG A 107 0.11 -13.91 -0.81
CA ARG A 107 0.38 -15.33 -0.97
C ARG A 107 1.89 -15.57 -0.95
N ILE A 108 2.30 -16.56 -0.14
CA ILE A 108 3.71 -16.87 0.10
C ILE A 108 4.01 -18.28 -0.41
N VAL A 109 5.06 -18.40 -1.22
CA VAL A 109 5.57 -19.65 -1.73
C VAL A 109 7.08 -19.67 -1.52
N ASP A 110 7.60 -20.75 -0.95
CA ASP A 110 9.04 -20.95 -0.71
C ASP A 110 9.72 -19.75 -0.01
N GLY A 111 9.01 -19.16 0.97
CA GLY A 111 9.54 -18.05 1.75
C GLY A 111 9.49 -16.68 1.09
N GLN A 112 8.82 -16.55 -0.05
CA GLN A 112 8.68 -15.28 -0.76
C GLN A 112 7.23 -14.94 -1.03
N VAL A 113 6.90 -13.66 -0.98
CA VAL A 113 5.61 -13.13 -1.41
C VAL A 113 5.56 -13.15 -2.94
N VAL A 114 4.65 -13.93 -3.51
CA VAL A 114 4.56 -14.11 -4.97
C VAL A 114 3.36 -13.42 -5.60
N GLU A 115 2.37 -13.04 -4.79
CA GLU A 115 1.12 -12.50 -5.27
C GLU A 115 0.45 -11.67 -4.16
N GLY A 116 -0.16 -10.57 -4.53
CA GLY A 116 -0.84 -9.70 -3.57
C GLY A 116 -2.13 -9.10 -4.11
N TRP A 117 -3.15 -9.03 -3.26
CA TRP A 117 -4.41 -8.33 -3.46
C TRP A 117 -4.50 -7.23 -2.41
N GLU A 118 -4.97 -6.07 -2.79
CA GLU A 118 -5.05 -4.93 -1.90
C GLU A 118 -6.33 -4.14 -2.17
N VAL A 119 -7.00 -3.74 -1.11
CA VAL A 119 -8.13 -2.81 -1.13
C VAL A 119 -7.84 -1.70 -0.13
N SER A 120 -7.94 -0.46 -0.58
CA SER A 120 -7.77 0.71 0.29
C SER A 120 -8.82 1.77 0.00
N ASP A 121 -9.10 2.60 1.00
CA ASP A 121 -10.00 3.75 0.84
C ASP A 121 -9.28 4.91 0.13
N MET A 122 -9.24 4.80 -1.21
CA MET A 122 -8.63 5.83 -2.05
C MET A 122 -9.52 7.05 -2.26
N LEU A 123 -10.83 6.89 -2.15
CA LEU A 123 -11.78 7.98 -2.39
C LEU A 123 -11.50 9.16 -1.45
N HIS A 124 -11.37 8.87 -0.16
CA HIS A 124 -11.10 9.87 0.86
C HIS A 124 -9.73 10.56 0.65
N ALA A 125 -8.69 9.78 0.36
CA ALA A 125 -7.35 10.30 0.10
C ALA A 125 -7.31 11.21 -1.15
N LEU A 126 -7.94 10.80 -2.24
CA LEU A 126 -8.00 11.57 -3.49
C LEU A 126 -8.78 12.87 -3.32
N LYS A 127 -9.88 12.85 -2.55
CA LYS A 127 -10.61 14.07 -2.21
C LYS A 127 -9.75 15.01 -1.38
N ARG A 128 -9.04 14.49 -0.39
CA ARG A 128 -8.22 15.31 0.51
C ARG A 128 -7.09 16.03 -0.21
N ILE A 129 -6.44 15.40 -1.19
CA ILE A 129 -5.40 16.05 -1.99
C ILE A 129 -5.95 16.84 -3.20
N GLY A 130 -7.27 16.91 -3.35
CA GLY A 130 -7.92 17.74 -4.37
C GLY A 130 -7.96 17.15 -5.77
N VAL A 131 -7.75 15.84 -5.93
CA VAL A 131 -7.85 15.16 -7.24
C VAL A 131 -9.29 14.96 -7.68
N ILE A 132 -10.18 14.78 -6.71
CA ILE A 132 -11.62 14.64 -6.95
C ILE A 132 -12.41 15.61 -6.08
N GLU A 133 -13.55 16.01 -6.58
CA GLU A 133 -14.54 16.81 -5.84
C GLU A 133 -15.89 16.11 -5.88
N TYR A 134 -16.65 16.19 -4.78
CA TYR A 134 -18.00 15.65 -4.76
C TYR A 134 -18.96 16.64 -5.45
N THR A 135 -19.83 16.06 -6.28
CA THR A 135 -21.03 16.77 -6.74
C THR A 135 -21.95 17.04 -5.55
N GLU A 136 -22.99 17.88 -5.72
CA GLU A 136 -23.99 18.12 -4.66
C GLU A 136 -24.66 16.81 -4.20
N LYS A 137 -24.85 15.84 -5.11
CA LYS A 137 -25.34 14.49 -4.76
C LYS A 137 -24.32 13.72 -3.94
N GLY A 138 -23.05 13.76 -4.31
CA GLY A 138 -21.96 13.10 -3.58
C GLY A 138 -21.78 13.62 -2.17
N LYS A 139 -21.92 14.92 -1.94
CA LYS A 139 -21.87 15.54 -0.61
C LYS A 139 -22.98 15.01 0.32
N LYS A 140 -24.15 14.66 -0.23
CA LYS A 140 -25.23 14.04 0.54
C LYS A 140 -24.93 12.60 0.94
N LEU A 141 -24.20 11.85 0.09
CA LEU A 141 -23.83 10.46 0.37
C LEU A 141 -22.65 10.34 1.36
N PHE A 142 -21.79 11.36 1.41
CA PHE A 142 -20.59 11.38 2.26
C PHE A 142 -20.56 12.63 3.15
N PRO A 143 -21.55 12.81 4.05
CA PRO A 143 -21.66 14.06 4.81
C PRO A 143 -20.53 14.29 5.82
N THR A 144 -19.79 13.23 6.20
CA THR A 144 -18.67 13.30 7.14
C THR A 144 -17.34 13.70 6.49
N ASP A 145 -17.27 13.73 5.16
CA ASP A 145 -16.08 14.09 4.40
C ASP A 145 -15.97 15.59 4.10
N VAL A 146 -16.66 16.42 4.85
CA VAL A 146 -16.81 17.86 4.59
C VAL A 146 -15.70 18.69 5.22
N SER A 147 -14.71 18.06 5.83
CA SER A 147 -13.57 18.76 6.46
C SER A 147 -12.32 18.73 5.58
#